data_f02a37231b84b10cf01b686658886c33
#
_entry.id   f02a37231b84b10cf01b686658886c33
#
_cell.length_a   1.000
_cell.length_b   1.000
_cell.length_c   1.000
_cell.angle_alpha   90.00
_cell.angle_beta   90.00
_cell.angle_gamma   90.00
#
_symmetry.space_group_name_H-M   'P 1'
#
loop_
_entity.id
_entity.type
_entity.pdbx_description
1 polymer ?
#
loop_
_entity_poly.entity_id
_entity_poly.type
_entity_poly.pdbx_seq_one_letter_code
_entity_poly.pdbx_strand_id
1 'polypeptide(L)'
;MPVHIERVKTYIQNFDDYIQGGIPKGQVVMVAGAPGTMKSSVTYSILYHNALHNNIRSVYMTLEQSKANLMEQMTLMGMDDPKVHEYVQIVDLGLIRRSLTELSAKGSWMQVFKMYAENLKNTVGFDLLVLDSLDVLEMAAQIRDDRRTELFYLFEWLRGLGGVTSFMISEITPEQMFSAKYDEGYLADGIIALKQQEIGEADVQRRIRAVKLRSTNHKAGYFSLLFSDGMFRATNVISQ
;
A
#
# COMPACT_ATOMS: atom_id res chain seq x y z
N MET A 1 30.97 -8.99 -5.56
CA MET A 1 30.02 -9.95 -4.97
C MET A 1 28.64 -9.47 -5.33
N PRO A 2 27.68 -10.33 -5.67
CA PRO A 2 26.31 -9.92 -5.87
C PRO A 2 25.77 -9.33 -4.56
N VAL A 3 25.20 -8.13 -4.62
CA VAL A 3 24.55 -7.49 -3.47
C VAL A 3 23.30 -8.30 -3.15
N HIS A 4 23.26 -8.93 -1.98
CA HIS A 4 22.05 -9.62 -1.51
C HIS A 4 21.06 -8.56 -1.02
N ILE A 5 19.92 -8.43 -1.71
CA ILE A 5 18.85 -7.51 -1.36
C ILE A 5 17.77 -8.31 -0.61
N GLU A 6 17.55 -7.98 0.66
CA GLU A 6 16.42 -8.52 1.40
C GLU A 6 15.09 -8.03 0.79
N ARG A 7 14.10 -8.92 0.74
CA ARG A 7 12.82 -8.63 0.10
C ARG A 7 11.64 -8.99 0.98
N VAL A 8 10.61 -8.16 0.91
CA VAL A 8 9.29 -8.41 1.47
C VAL A 8 8.47 -9.16 0.42
N LYS A 9 8.01 -10.36 0.75
CA LYS A 9 7.12 -11.12 -0.14
C LYS A 9 5.76 -10.44 -0.21
N THR A 10 5.17 -10.38 -1.39
CA THR A 10 3.79 -9.91 -1.55
C THR A 10 2.77 -11.00 -1.19
N TYR A 11 3.18 -12.27 -1.25
CA TYR A 11 2.31 -13.44 -1.14
C TYR A 11 1.18 -13.46 -2.18
N ILE A 12 1.27 -12.64 -3.22
CA ILE A 12 0.44 -12.78 -4.41
C ILE A 12 1.06 -13.92 -5.22
N GLN A 13 0.40 -15.05 -5.26
CA GLN A 13 0.91 -16.27 -5.89
C GLN A 13 1.35 -16.00 -7.33
N ASN A 14 2.54 -16.45 -7.71
CA ASN A 14 3.27 -16.21 -8.97
C ASN A 14 3.75 -14.76 -9.18
N PHE A 15 3.21 -13.74 -8.50
CA PHE A 15 3.64 -12.36 -8.70
C PHE A 15 5.05 -12.11 -8.16
N ASP A 16 5.40 -12.69 -7.02
CA ASP A 16 6.73 -12.56 -6.44
C ASP A 16 7.82 -13.05 -7.41
N ASP A 17 7.57 -14.11 -8.18
CA ASP A 17 8.52 -14.60 -9.20
C ASP A 17 8.76 -13.57 -10.32
N TYR A 18 7.74 -12.76 -10.63
CA TYR A 18 7.84 -11.71 -11.65
C TYR A 18 8.59 -10.47 -11.19
N ILE A 19 8.83 -10.35 -9.87
CA ILE A 19 9.53 -9.24 -9.23
C ILE A 19 10.75 -9.73 -8.40
N GLN A 20 11.38 -10.82 -8.83
CA GLN A 20 12.59 -11.38 -8.21
C GLN A 20 12.43 -11.75 -6.72
N GLY A 21 11.27 -12.27 -6.34
CA GLY A 21 11.01 -12.79 -5.00
C GLY A 21 10.37 -11.81 -4.02
N GLY A 22 9.96 -10.62 -4.49
CA GLY A 22 9.27 -9.63 -3.66
C GLY A 22 9.82 -8.21 -3.79
N ILE A 23 9.35 -7.33 -2.94
CA ILE A 23 9.69 -5.91 -2.90
C ILE A 23 10.96 -5.73 -2.07
N PRO A 24 11.99 -5.00 -2.55
CA PRO A 24 13.16 -4.68 -1.73
C PRO A 24 12.77 -3.99 -0.42
N LYS A 25 13.34 -4.46 0.69
CA LYS A 25 13.07 -3.94 2.04
C LYS A 25 13.46 -2.46 2.15
N GLY A 26 12.67 -1.69 2.87
CA GLY A 26 12.91 -0.26 3.09
C GLY A 26 12.44 0.65 1.94
N GLN A 27 11.83 0.10 0.90
CA GLN A 27 11.27 0.91 -0.19
C GLN A 27 9.91 1.51 0.14
N VAL A 28 9.62 2.66 -0.47
CA VAL A 28 8.30 3.29 -0.50
C VAL A 28 7.64 2.94 -1.83
N VAL A 29 6.55 2.17 -1.75
CA VAL A 29 5.83 1.62 -2.90
C VAL A 29 4.43 2.20 -2.99
N MET A 30 4.08 2.77 -4.11
CA MET A 30 2.71 3.16 -4.42
C MET A 30 1.91 1.95 -4.90
N VAL A 31 0.70 1.79 -4.36
CA VAL A 31 -0.30 0.84 -4.86
C VAL A 31 -1.47 1.66 -5.42
N ALA A 32 -1.52 1.73 -6.74
CA ALA A 32 -2.31 2.71 -7.45
C ALA A 32 -3.35 2.07 -8.36
N GLY A 33 -4.49 2.73 -8.51
CA GLY A 33 -5.58 2.28 -9.38
C GLY A 33 -6.92 2.92 -9.03
N ALA A 34 -7.87 2.83 -9.94
CA ALA A 34 -9.23 3.35 -9.75
C ALA A 34 -9.94 2.69 -8.54
N PRO A 35 -11.01 3.30 -8.01
CA PRO A 35 -11.88 2.66 -7.03
C PRO A 35 -12.35 1.27 -7.50
N GLY A 36 -12.52 0.32 -6.56
CA GLY A 36 -12.95 -1.04 -6.86
C GLY A 36 -11.87 -2.00 -7.39
N THR A 37 -10.62 -1.57 -7.57
CA THR A 37 -9.51 -2.42 -8.03
C THR A 37 -8.89 -3.31 -6.95
N MET A 38 -9.41 -3.28 -5.73
CA MET A 38 -8.98 -4.06 -4.55
C MET A 38 -7.62 -3.62 -3.96
N LYS A 39 -7.25 -2.33 -4.06
CA LYS A 39 -6.00 -1.80 -3.50
C LYS A 39 -5.85 -2.12 -2.00
N SER A 40 -6.86 -1.77 -1.20
CA SER A 40 -6.87 -1.99 0.26
C SER A 40 -6.78 -3.48 0.60
N SER A 41 -7.51 -4.34 -0.12
CA SER A 41 -7.47 -5.78 0.11
C SER A 41 -6.10 -6.39 -0.26
N VAL A 42 -5.50 -5.96 -1.37
CA VAL A 42 -4.16 -6.41 -1.79
C VAL A 42 -3.11 -6.00 -0.76
N THR A 43 -3.12 -4.74 -0.33
CA THR A 43 -2.13 -4.26 0.66
C THR A 43 -2.32 -4.91 2.02
N TYR A 44 -3.56 -5.09 2.47
CA TYR A 44 -3.82 -5.82 3.71
C TYR A 44 -3.37 -7.28 3.60
N SER A 45 -3.64 -7.96 2.49
CA SER A 45 -3.18 -9.34 2.24
C SER A 45 -1.66 -9.47 2.34
N ILE A 46 -0.89 -8.47 1.86
CA ILE A 46 0.57 -8.45 2.03
C ILE A 46 0.94 -8.44 3.52
N LEU A 47 0.32 -7.57 4.32
CA LEU A 47 0.58 -7.53 5.77
C LEU A 47 0.17 -8.82 6.45
N TYR A 48 -1.04 -9.31 6.14
CA TYR A 48 -1.63 -10.52 6.70
C TYR A 48 -0.73 -11.75 6.52
N HIS A 49 -0.31 -12.02 5.29
CA HIS A 49 0.51 -13.20 5.02
C HIS A 49 1.95 -13.07 5.54
N ASN A 50 2.52 -11.85 5.57
CA ASN A 50 3.81 -11.64 6.21
C ASN A 50 3.74 -11.83 7.74
N ALA A 51 2.66 -11.41 8.37
CA ALA A 51 2.40 -11.69 9.79
C ALA A 51 2.21 -13.19 10.04
N LEU A 52 1.35 -13.84 9.24
CA LEU A 52 0.99 -15.25 9.40
C LEU A 52 2.20 -16.19 9.26
N HIS A 53 3.02 -15.96 8.23
CA HIS A 53 4.11 -16.89 7.87
C HIS A 53 5.47 -16.49 8.47
N ASN A 54 5.72 -15.20 8.68
CA ASN A 54 7.04 -14.69 9.05
C ASN A 54 7.05 -13.94 10.39
N ASN A 55 5.90 -13.81 11.08
CA ASN A 55 5.73 -13.02 12.30
C ASN A 55 6.18 -11.55 12.15
N ILE A 56 6.03 -10.98 10.95
CA ILE A 56 6.42 -9.60 10.67
C ILE A 56 5.37 -8.66 11.26
N ARG A 57 5.82 -7.73 12.10
CA ARG A 57 4.96 -6.68 12.65
C ARG A 57 4.68 -5.62 11.61
N SER A 58 3.44 -5.21 11.54
CA SER A 58 2.93 -4.31 10.51
C SER A 58 1.92 -3.32 11.06
N VAL A 59 1.83 -2.16 10.45
CA VAL A 59 0.83 -1.15 10.77
C VAL A 59 0.03 -0.81 9.52
N TYR A 60 -1.29 -0.84 9.64
CA TYR A 60 -2.22 -0.36 8.63
C TYR A 60 -2.92 0.89 9.13
N MET A 61 -2.64 2.04 8.52
CA MET A 61 -3.26 3.31 8.84
C MET A 61 -4.35 3.62 7.82
N THR A 62 -5.59 3.68 8.26
CA THR A 62 -6.74 4.01 7.41
C THR A 62 -7.25 5.43 7.68
N LEU A 63 -7.55 6.15 6.61
CA LEU A 63 -8.23 7.45 6.60
C LEU A 63 -9.62 7.38 5.96
N GLU A 64 -9.89 6.31 5.17
CA GLU A 64 -11.11 6.18 4.38
C GLU A 64 -12.22 5.43 5.12
N GLN A 65 -11.87 4.38 5.83
CA GLN A 65 -12.84 3.53 6.51
C GLN A 65 -12.46 3.28 7.97
N SER A 66 -13.45 2.91 8.79
CA SER A 66 -13.20 2.55 10.18
C SER A 66 -12.44 1.22 10.28
N LYS A 67 -11.70 1.06 11.39
CA LYS A 67 -11.06 -0.22 11.72
C LYS A 67 -12.06 -1.38 11.70
N ALA A 68 -13.28 -1.17 12.22
CA ALA A 68 -14.31 -2.22 12.28
C ALA A 68 -14.71 -2.67 10.88
N ASN A 69 -14.99 -1.74 9.97
CA ASN A 69 -15.39 -2.05 8.60
C ASN A 69 -14.26 -2.76 7.84
N LEU A 70 -13.01 -2.31 8.01
CA LEU A 70 -11.87 -2.96 7.39
C LEU A 70 -11.74 -4.41 7.87
N MET A 71 -11.83 -4.64 9.19
CA MET A 71 -11.73 -5.98 9.76
C MET A 71 -12.85 -6.89 9.28
N GLU A 72 -14.10 -6.41 9.28
CA GLU A 72 -15.24 -7.16 8.76
C GLU A 72 -15.02 -7.58 7.30
N GLN A 73 -14.58 -6.64 6.45
CA GLN A 73 -14.26 -6.93 5.05
C GLN A 73 -13.17 -8.00 4.94
N MET A 74 -12.10 -7.91 5.71
CA MET A 74 -11.00 -8.87 5.65
C MET A 74 -11.41 -10.25 6.17
N THR A 75 -12.26 -10.32 7.20
CA THR A 75 -12.85 -11.57 7.69
C THR A 75 -13.70 -12.24 6.61
N LEU A 76 -14.58 -11.49 5.93
CA LEU A 76 -15.38 -12.01 4.82
C LEU A 76 -14.53 -12.50 3.63
N MET A 77 -13.31 -11.99 3.52
CA MET A 77 -12.31 -12.44 2.54
C MET A 77 -11.47 -13.63 3.04
N GLY A 78 -11.73 -14.18 4.23
CA GLY A 78 -10.98 -15.30 4.81
C GLY A 78 -9.59 -14.91 5.33
N MET A 79 -9.37 -13.65 5.66
CA MET A 79 -8.12 -13.13 6.24
C MET A 79 -8.34 -12.73 7.71
N ASP A 80 -8.65 -13.71 8.57
CA ASP A 80 -9.07 -13.50 9.96
C ASP A 80 -8.37 -14.40 10.98
N ASP A 81 -7.19 -14.96 10.65
CA ASP A 81 -6.45 -15.78 11.62
C ASP A 81 -6.10 -14.97 12.88
N PRO A 82 -6.50 -15.44 14.08
CA PRO A 82 -6.26 -14.74 15.34
C PRO A 82 -4.78 -14.41 15.60
N LYS A 83 -3.85 -15.24 15.12
CA LYS A 83 -2.40 -14.99 15.24
C LYS A 83 -2.01 -13.67 14.61
N VAL A 84 -2.63 -13.30 13.49
CA VAL A 84 -2.29 -12.08 12.75
C VAL A 84 -2.60 -10.82 13.56
N HIS A 85 -3.61 -10.85 14.44
CA HIS A 85 -3.98 -9.70 15.27
C HIS A 85 -2.87 -9.26 16.24
N GLU A 86 -1.92 -10.16 16.56
CA GLU A 86 -0.75 -9.83 17.41
C GLU A 86 0.32 -9.06 16.62
N TYR A 87 0.32 -9.19 15.30
CA TYR A 87 1.36 -8.64 14.41
C TYR A 87 0.87 -7.49 13.53
N VAL A 88 -0.40 -7.42 13.20
CA VAL A 88 -0.98 -6.36 12.36
C VAL A 88 -1.80 -5.40 13.20
N GLN A 89 -1.28 -4.21 13.43
CA GLN A 89 -2.00 -3.15 14.12
C GLN A 89 -2.73 -2.26 13.11
N ILE A 90 -4.04 -2.11 13.28
CA ILE A 90 -4.86 -1.21 12.48
C ILE A 90 -5.13 0.07 13.27
N VAL A 91 -4.80 1.21 12.66
CA VAL A 91 -4.99 2.57 13.22
C VAL A 91 -6.01 3.31 12.36
N ASP A 92 -7.13 3.68 12.97
CA ASP A 92 -8.17 4.53 12.34
C ASP A 92 -7.82 6.00 12.56
N LEU A 93 -7.12 6.60 11.58
CA LEU A 93 -6.77 8.02 11.62
C LEU A 93 -7.99 8.92 11.41
N GLY A 94 -9.06 8.43 10.77
CA GLY A 94 -10.31 9.15 10.61
C GLY A 94 -11.04 9.36 11.94
N LEU A 95 -10.98 8.39 12.85
CA LEU A 95 -11.48 8.52 14.22
C LEU A 95 -10.67 9.55 15.01
N ILE A 96 -9.34 9.45 14.91
CA ILE A 96 -8.41 10.40 15.56
C ILE A 96 -8.67 11.82 15.06
N ARG A 97 -8.90 12.02 13.77
CA ARG A 97 -9.26 13.31 13.17
C ARG A 97 -10.49 13.94 13.84
N ARG A 98 -11.55 13.16 14.03
CA ARG A 98 -12.79 13.66 14.67
C ARG A 98 -12.52 14.13 16.09
N SER A 99 -11.73 13.38 16.84
CA SER A 99 -11.38 13.73 18.22
C SER A 99 -10.45 14.96 18.33
N LEU A 100 -9.56 15.17 17.35
CA LEU A 100 -8.62 16.30 17.36
C LEU A 100 -9.23 17.61 16.81
N THR A 101 -10.26 17.55 15.99
CA THR A 101 -10.98 18.77 15.52
C THR A 101 -11.64 19.51 16.69
N GLU A 102 -12.02 18.79 17.73
CA GLU A 102 -12.56 19.35 18.97
C GLU A 102 -11.49 20.04 19.83
N LEU A 103 -10.21 19.70 19.66
CA LEU A 103 -9.09 20.21 20.46
C LEU A 103 -8.30 21.34 19.81
N SER A 104 -8.78 21.92 18.70
CA SER A 104 -8.17 23.09 18.03
C SER A 104 -6.67 22.94 17.72
N ALA A 105 -6.21 21.75 17.44
CA ALA A 105 -4.81 21.51 17.14
C ALA A 105 -4.44 22.12 15.77
N LYS A 106 -3.64 23.18 15.77
CA LYS A 106 -3.05 23.86 14.59
C LYS A 106 -1.95 23.03 13.90
N GLY A 107 -2.04 21.72 13.91
CA GLY A 107 -1.05 20.83 13.29
C GLY A 107 -1.49 20.38 11.89
N SER A 108 -0.56 20.34 10.94
CA SER A 108 -0.77 19.69 9.65
C SER A 108 -1.06 18.20 9.85
N TRP A 109 -2.03 17.65 9.10
CA TRP A 109 -2.32 16.19 9.09
C TRP A 109 -1.11 15.34 8.73
N MET A 110 -0.20 15.89 7.94
CA MET A 110 1.09 15.29 7.65
C MET A 110 1.92 15.09 8.92
N GLN A 111 1.92 16.07 9.83
CA GLN A 111 2.62 15.97 11.12
C GLN A 111 1.95 14.96 12.05
N VAL A 112 0.61 14.93 12.08
CA VAL A 112 -0.15 13.94 12.86
C VAL A 112 0.18 12.53 12.39
N PHE A 113 0.15 12.27 11.10
CA PHE A 113 0.53 10.98 10.53
C PHE A 113 1.97 10.59 10.93
N LYS A 114 2.93 11.48 10.73
CA LYS A 114 4.34 11.23 11.08
C LYS A 114 4.51 10.92 12.56
N MET A 115 3.92 11.72 13.44
CA MET A 115 3.98 11.54 14.90
C MET A 115 3.43 10.17 15.33
N TYR A 116 2.28 9.76 14.78
CA TYR A 116 1.70 8.45 15.09
C TYR A 116 2.57 7.30 14.59
N ALA A 117 3.07 7.38 13.35
CA ALA A 117 3.93 6.35 12.79
C ALA A 117 5.25 6.23 13.57
N GLU A 118 5.88 7.34 13.94
CA GLU A 118 7.10 7.33 14.79
C GLU A 118 6.84 6.76 16.18
N ASN A 119 5.74 7.16 16.81
CA ASN A 119 5.36 6.62 18.11
C ASN A 119 5.19 5.10 18.07
N LEU A 120 4.45 4.59 17.08
CA LEU A 120 4.26 3.16 16.89
C LEU A 120 5.57 2.44 16.55
N LYS A 121 6.45 3.06 15.74
CA LYS A 121 7.77 2.48 15.44
C LYS A 121 8.60 2.32 16.71
N ASN A 122 8.57 3.31 17.60
CA ASN A 122 9.34 3.32 18.85
C ASN A 122 8.75 2.42 19.95
N THR A 123 7.43 2.27 20.00
CA THR A 123 6.74 1.54 21.07
C THR A 123 6.45 0.07 20.74
N VAL A 124 5.99 -0.19 19.53
CA VAL A 124 5.59 -1.54 19.07
C VAL A 124 6.67 -2.17 18.18
N GLY A 125 7.34 -1.35 17.39
CA GLY A 125 8.25 -1.78 16.33
C GLY A 125 7.49 -2.45 15.18
N PHE A 126 7.70 -2.00 13.96
CA PHE A 126 7.09 -2.63 12.77
C PHE A 126 8.04 -2.54 11.58
N ASP A 127 7.89 -3.45 10.63
CA ASP A 127 8.69 -3.53 9.41
C ASP A 127 7.89 -3.16 8.16
N LEU A 128 6.55 -3.25 8.23
CA LEU A 128 5.66 -2.88 7.13
C LEU A 128 4.67 -1.82 7.57
N LEU A 129 4.41 -0.86 6.69
CA LEU A 129 3.45 0.22 6.88
C LEU A 129 2.53 0.32 5.65
N VAL A 130 1.22 0.43 5.87
CA VAL A 130 0.25 0.83 4.84
C VAL A 130 -0.39 2.13 5.23
N LEU A 131 -0.51 3.07 4.28
CA LEU A 131 -1.37 4.26 4.37
C LEU A 131 -2.49 4.15 3.34
N ASP A 132 -3.72 4.13 3.82
CA ASP A 132 -4.94 4.03 3.01
C ASP A 132 -5.86 5.25 3.28
N SER A 133 -5.81 6.31 2.49
CA SER A 133 -4.98 6.51 1.32
C SER A 133 -4.14 7.80 1.40
N LEU A 134 -3.15 7.89 0.51
CA LEU A 134 -2.32 9.10 0.34
C LEU A 134 -3.18 10.28 -0.09
N ASP A 135 -4.13 10.07 -1.01
CA ASP A 135 -5.02 11.12 -1.52
C ASP A 135 -5.84 11.76 -0.40
N VAL A 136 -6.35 10.96 0.54
CA VAL A 136 -7.10 11.49 1.70
C VAL A 136 -6.18 12.21 2.68
N LEU A 137 -4.95 11.73 2.88
CA LEU A 137 -3.96 12.43 3.71
C LEU A 137 -3.63 13.81 3.13
N GLU A 138 -3.39 13.90 1.82
CA GLU A 138 -3.11 15.15 1.12
C GLU A 138 -4.28 16.14 1.22
N MET A 139 -5.50 15.65 0.99
CA MET A 139 -6.71 16.46 1.14
C MET A 139 -6.87 16.98 2.57
N ALA A 140 -6.64 16.12 3.57
CA ALA A 140 -6.72 16.49 4.97
C ALA A 140 -5.63 17.49 5.39
N ALA A 141 -4.42 17.35 4.84
CA ALA A 141 -3.29 18.23 5.06
C ALA A 141 -3.43 19.58 4.31
N GLN A 142 -4.45 19.73 3.45
CA GLN A 142 -4.70 20.92 2.62
C GLN A 142 -3.48 21.33 1.77
N ILE A 143 -2.76 20.35 1.26
CA ILE A 143 -1.59 20.58 0.38
C ILE A 143 -2.11 21.18 -0.93
N ARG A 144 -1.84 22.48 -1.20
CA ARG A 144 -2.33 23.18 -2.39
C ARG A 144 -1.21 23.67 -3.30
N ASP A 145 -0.21 24.35 -2.76
CA ASP A 145 0.70 25.17 -3.54
C ASP A 145 2.07 24.52 -3.83
N ASP A 146 2.55 23.58 -3.02
CA ASP A 146 3.83 22.90 -3.22
C ASP A 146 3.74 21.40 -2.95
N ARG A 147 2.75 20.77 -3.59
CA ARG A 147 2.44 19.36 -3.43
C ARG A 147 3.65 18.46 -3.64
N ARG A 148 4.45 18.74 -4.66
CA ARG A 148 5.64 17.93 -4.99
C ARG A 148 6.68 17.96 -3.87
N THR A 149 6.96 19.12 -3.33
CA THR A 149 7.92 19.28 -2.23
C THR A 149 7.43 18.60 -0.95
N GLU A 150 6.15 18.75 -0.60
CA GLU A 150 5.56 18.10 0.57
C GLU A 150 5.62 16.57 0.45
N LEU A 151 5.28 16.03 -0.72
CA LEU A 151 5.38 14.60 -0.99
C LEU A 151 6.84 14.12 -1.02
N PHE A 152 7.76 14.91 -1.58
CA PHE A 152 9.18 14.60 -1.53
C PHE A 152 9.64 14.41 -0.08
N TYR A 153 9.34 15.36 0.81
CA TYR A 153 9.70 15.25 2.23
C TYR A 153 8.99 14.10 2.96
N LEU A 154 7.75 13.79 2.56
CA LEU A 154 7.06 12.61 3.09
C LEU A 154 7.78 11.32 2.72
N PHE A 155 8.12 11.15 1.44
CA PHE A 155 8.77 9.93 0.95
C PHE A 155 10.20 9.79 1.50
N GLU A 156 10.95 10.90 1.63
CA GLU A 156 12.25 10.89 2.29
C GLU A 156 12.14 10.49 3.77
N TRP A 157 11.17 11.03 4.47
CA TRP A 157 10.91 10.67 5.87
C TRP A 157 10.53 9.17 6.00
N LEU A 158 9.67 8.64 5.13
CA LEU A 158 9.31 7.23 5.10
C LEU A 158 10.54 6.32 4.92
N ARG A 159 11.46 6.68 4.01
CA ARG A 159 12.74 5.97 3.84
C ARG A 159 13.61 6.04 5.09
N GLY A 160 13.51 7.12 5.84
CA GLY A 160 14.20 7.32 7.11
C GLY A 160 13.66 6.51 8.29
N LEU A 161 12.52 5.82 8.16
CA LEU A 161 11.88 5.05 9.23
C LEU A 161 12.60 3.72 9.59
N GLY A 162 13.89 3.61 9.36
CA GLY A 162 14.67 2.47 9.85
C GLY A 162 14.33 1.14 9.19
N GLY A 163 14.34 1.09 7.85
CA GLY A 163 14.16 -0.14 7.06
C GLY A 163 12.72 -0.59 6.89
N VAL A 164 11.75 0.25 7.26
CA VAL A 164 10.31 0.00 7.03
C VAL A 164 10.00 0.02 5.54
N THR A 165 9.34 -1.02 5.04
CA THR A 165 8.76 -1.02 3.70
C THR A 165 7.35 -0.43 3.78
N SER A 166 7.11 0.64 3.03
CA SER A 166 5.86 1.40 3.11
C SER A 166 5.04 1.27 1.83
N PHE A 167 3.74 1.01 1.98
CA PHE A 167 2.78 0.96 0.87
C PHE A 167 1.84 2.16 0.98
N MET A 168 1.88 3.02 -0.03
CA MET A 168 1.01 4.19 -0.15
C MET A 168 -0.09 3.89 -1.16
N ILE A 169 -1.33 3.75 -0.69
CA ILE A 169 -2.48 3.55 -1.58
C ILE A 169 -2.84 4.90 -2.21
N SER A 170 -3.05 4.90 -3.53
CA SER A 170 -3.48 6.08 -4.27
C SER A 170 -4.56 5.73 -5.30
N GLU A 171 -5.49 6.65 -5.51
CA GLU A 171 -6.56 6.51 -6.51
C GLU A 171 -6.13 6.91 -7.93
N ILE A 172 -4.88 7.36 -8.08
CA ILE A 172 -4.33 7.71 -9.39
C ILE A 172 -4.33 6.49 -10.30
N THR A 173 -4.90 6.64 -11.50
CA THR A 173 -4.85 5.57 -12.50
C THR A 173 -3.48 5.48 -13.16
N PRO A 174 -3.09 4.30 -13.71
CA PRO A 174 -1.82 4.16 -14.41
C PRO A 174 -1.60 5.17 -15.54
N GLU A 175 -2.67 5.57 -16.22
CA GLU A 175 -2.64 6.56 -17.30
C GLU A 175 -2.32 7.97 -16.75
N GLN A 176 -2.84 8.30 -15.57
CA GLN A 176 -2.60 9.57 -14.91
C GLN A 176 -1.19 9.69 -14.33
N MET A 177 -0.57 8.57 -13.91
CA MET A 177 0.78 8.56 -13.31
C MET A 177 1.87 9.13 -14.21
N PHE A 178 1.64 9.12 -15.52
CA PHE A 178 2.59 9.66 -16.50
C PHE A 178 2.23 11.07 -16.96
N SER A 179 1.20 11.68 -16.37
CA SER A 179 0.86 13.08 -16.65
C SER A 179 1.68 14.02 -15.75
N ALA A 180 2.03 15.21 -16.27
CA ALA A 180 2.82 16.21 -15.54
C ALA A 180 2.16 16.74 -14.24
N LYS A 181 0.91 16.34 -13.98
CA LYS A 181 0.15 16.75 -12.79
C LYS A 181 0.44 15.87 -11.57
N TYR A 182 0.90 14.63 -11.76
CA TYR A 182 1.08 13.64 -10.71
C TYR A 182 2.53 13.19 -10.66
N ASP A 183 3.28 13.73 -9.70
CA ASP A 183 4.72 13.50 -9.55
C ASP A 183 5.08 12.33 -8.61
N GLU A 184 4.11 11.72 -7.95
CA GLU A 184 4.32 10.65 -6.96
C GLU A 184 5.06 9.46 -7.57
N GLY A 185 4.76 9.15 -8.83
CA GLY A 185 5.42 8.08 -9.56
C GLY A 185 6.93 8.25 -9.67
N TYR A 186 7.42 9.49 -9.69
CA TYR A 186 8.87 9.77 -9.71
C TYR A 186 9.49 9.64 -8.32
N LEU A 187 8.75 9.99 -7.28
CA LEU A 187 9.22 9.99 -5.89
C LEU A 187 9.26 8.58 -5.30
N ALA A 188 8.28 7.73 -5.62
CA ALA A 188 8.22 6.36 -5.14
C ALA A 188 9.38 5.49 -5.65
N ASP A 189 9.79 4.51 -4.86
CA ASP A 189 10.79 3.52 -5.27
C ASP A 189 10.17 2.40 -6.09
N GLY A 190 8.89 2.09 -5.82
CA GLY A 190 8.10 1.14 -6.57
C GLY A 190 6.69 1.65 -6.87
N ILE A 191 6.09 1.11 -7.92
CA ILE A 191 4.69 1.35 -8.29
C ILE A 191 4.09 0.01 -8.70
N ILE A 192 3.08 -0.42 -7.96
CA ILE A 192 2.21 -1.54 -8.31
C ILE A 192 0.89 -0.95 -8.78
N ALA A 193 0.53 -1.21 -10.03
CA ALA A 193 -0.71 -0.73 -10.62
C ALA A 193 -1.77 -1.82 -10.66
N LEU A 194 -2.96 -1.47 -10.22
CA LEU A 194 -4.16 -2.28 -10.27
C LEU A 194 -5.17 -1.62 -11.21
N LYS A 195 -5.79 -2.40 -12.08
CA LYS A 195 -6.86 -1.90 -12.93
C LYS A 195 -7.95 -2.95 -13.16
N GLN A 196 -9.11 -2.47 -13.56
CA GLN A 196 -10.16 -3.27 -14.17
C GLN A 196 -10.04 -3.16 -15.69
N GLN A 197 -10.24 -4.27 -16.38
CA GLN A 197 -10.21 -4.36 -17.83
C GLN A 197 -11.48 -5.07 -18.30
N GLU A 198 -12.26 -4.40 -19.10
CA GLU A 198 -13.40 -5.02 -19.79
C GLU A 198 -12.90 -6.06 -20.79
N ILE A 199 -13.53 -7.23 -20.78
CA ILE A 199 -13.25 -8.35 -21.68
C ILE A 199 -14.55 -8.74 -22.35
N GLY A 200 -14.65 -8.45 -23.66
CA GLY A 200 -15.91 -8.58 -24.38
C GLY A 200 -16.98 -7.63 -23.84
N GLU A 201 -18.24 -8.04 -23.90
CA GLU A 201 -19.38 -7.19 -23.51
C GLU A 201 -19.87 -7.41 -22.06
N ALA A 202 -19.44 -8.50 -21.39
CA ALA A 202 -20.04 -8.92 -20.13
C ALA A 202 -19.05 -9.11 -18.97
N ASP A 203 -17.75 -9.27 -19.23
CA ASP A 203 -16.77 -9.63 -18.23
C ASP A 203 -15.81 -8.49 -17.90
N VAL A 204 -15.45 -8.39 -16.60
CA VAL A 204 -14.43 -7.46 -16.10
C VAL A 204 -13.35 -8.25 -15.37
N GLN A 205 -12.12 -8.16 -15.84
CA GLN A 205 -10.98 -8.74 -15.17
C GLN A 205 -10.20 -7.70 -14.39
N ARG A 206 -9.82 -8.04 -13.15
CA ARG A 206 -8.82 -7.27 -12.41
C ARG A 206 -7.43 -7.64 -12.89
N ARG A 207 -6.56 -6.66 -12.97
CA ARG A 207 -5.19 -6.84 -13.42
C ARG A 207 -4.22 -6.14 -12.49
N ILE A 208 -3.02 -6.73 -12.37
CA ILE A 208 -1.91 -6.21 -11.57
C ILE A 208 -0.65 -6.14 -12.44
N ARG A 209 0.19 -5.14 -12.22
CA ARG A 209 1.56 -5.10 -12.74
C ARG A 209 2.50 -4.30 -11.84
N ALA A 210 3.79 -4.61 -11.87
CA ALA A 210 4.83 -3.72 -11.41
C ALA A 210 5.15 -2.73 -12.54
N VAL A 211 4.83 -1.45 -12.34
CA VAL A 211 5.14 -0.37 -13.30
C VAL A 211 6.59 0.06 -13.14
N LYS A 212 7.03 0.12 -11.89
CA LYS A 212 8.37 0.53 -11.47
C LYS A 212 8.72 -0.26 -10.21
N LEU A 213 9.94 -0.72 -10.13
CA LEU A 213 10.49 -1.26 -8.88
C LEU A 213 12.02 -1.10 -8.94
N ARG A 214 12.55 -0.13 -8.19
CA ARG A 214 13.99 0.14 -8.14
C ARG A 214 14.75 -1.08 -7.66
N SER A 215 15.94 -1.30 -8.17
CA SER A 215 16.81 -2.44 -7.83
C SER A 215 16.16 -3.81 -8.09
N THR A 216 15.22 -3.88 -9.04
CA THR A 216 14.51 -5.11 -9.39
C THR A 216 14.30 -5.20 -10.90
N ASN A 217 14.74 -6.30 -11.50
CA ASN A 217 14.36 -6.64 -12.87
C ASN A 217 12.98 -7.31 -12.83
N HIS A 218 11.93 -6.56 -13.14
CA HIS A 218 10.56 -7.03 -13.08
C HIS A 218 9.93 -7.14 -14.47
N LYS A 219 8.95 -8.04 -14.61
CA LYS A 219 8.13 -8.12 -15.81
C LYS A 219 7.19 -6.92 -15.89
N ALA A 220 7.23 -6.20 -17.01
CA ALA A 220 6.49 -4.94 -17.20
C ALA A 220 5.02 -5.12 -17.65
N GLY A 221 4.61 -6.34 -18.02
CA GLY A 221 3.25 -6.65 -18.48
C GLY A 221 2.22 -6.71 -17.37
N TYR A 222 0.95 -6.60 -17.74
CA TYR A 222 -0.16 -6.89 -16.83
C TYR A 222 -0.38 -8.38 -16.68
N PHE A 223 -0.75 -8.79 -15.46
CA PHE A 223 -1.22 -10.13 -15.11
C PHE A 223 -2.68 -10.04 -14.66
N SER A 224 -3.48 -11.06 -14.93
CA SER A 224 -4.82 -11.18 -14.34
C SER A 224 -4.67 -11.39 -12.84
N LEU A 225 -5.42 -10.62 -12.04
CA LEU A 225 -5.43 -10.73 -10.58
C LEU A 225 -6.71 -11.45 -10.15
N LEU A 226 -6.54 -12.63 -9.61
CA LEU A 226 -7.61 -13.46 -9.07
C LEU A 226 -7.52 -13.46 -7.55
N PHE A 227 -8.67 -13.63 -6.90
CA PHE A 227 -8.77 -13.82 -5.46
C PHE A 227 -9.63 -15.03 -5.14
N SER A 228 -9.12 -15.95 -4.36
CA SER A 228 -9.86 -17.10 -3.82
C SER A 228 -9.22 -17.57 -2.52
N ASP A 229 -10.05 -18.05 -1.59
CA ASP A 229 -9.61 -18.69 -0.36
C ASP A 229 -8.59 -17.88 0.45
N GLY A 230 -8.85 -16.58 0.61
CA GLY A 230 -7.99 -15.66 1.36
C GLY A 230 -6.68 -15.27 0.66
N MET A 231 -6.48 -15.67 -0.60
CA MET A 231 -5.21 -15.49 -1.31
C MET A 231 -5.37 -14.84 -2.69
N PHE A 232 -4.49 -13.92 -3.00
CA PHE A 232 -4.37 -13.36 -4.35
C PHE A 232 -3.43 -14.21 -5.23
N ARG A 233 -3.77 -14.29 -6.51
CA ARG A 233 -2.97 -14.99 -7.53
C ARG A 233 -2.85 -14.13 -8.78
N ALA A 234 -1.64 -14.03 -9.32
CA ALA A 234 -1.38 -13.43 -10.62
C ALA A 234 -1.21 -14.54 -11.67
N THR A 235 -1.92 -14.41 -12.79
CA THR A 235 -1.82 -15.33 -13.93
C THR A 235 -1.53 -14.56 -15.20
N ASN A 236 -0.89 -15.21 -16.17
CA ASN A 236 -0.67 -14.59 -17.47
C ASN A 236 -2.00 -14.20 -18.09
N VAL A 237 -2.02 -13.04 -18.72
CA VAL A 237 -3.17 -12.62 -19.54
C VAL A 237 -3.13 -13.46 -20.82
N ILE A 238 -4.15 -14.27 -21.04
CA ILE A 238 -4.33 -14.94 -22.31
C ILE A 238 -4.82 -13.85 -23.27
N SER A 239 -3.96 -13.44 -24.21
CA SER A 239 -4.38 -12.61 -25.34
C SER A 239 -5.32 -13.45 -26.22
N GLN A 240 -6.57 -13.04 -26.32
CA GLN A 240 -7.46 -13.51 -27.40
C GLN A 240 -7.10 -12.79 -28.68
#